data_eaa06fec9b265bc81f8ef11b76cfc238
#
_entry.id   eaa06fec9b265bc81f8ef11b76cfc238
#
_cell.length_a   1.000
_cell.length_b   1.000
_cell.length_c   1.000
_cell.angle_alpha   90.00
_cell.angle_beta   90.00
_cell.angle_gamma   90.00
#
_symmetry.space_group_name_H-M   'P 1'
#
loop_
_entity.id
_entity.type
_entity.pdbx_description
1 polymer ?
#
loop_
_entity_poly.entity_id
_entity_poly.type
_entity_poly.pdbx_seq_one_letter_code
_entity_poly.pdbx_strand_id
1 'polypeptide(L)'
;LQSIDQRELVKATGAGFEQVRTTETITKDVARAYYRAQVERRPIVLNMPADFMWQEVEHVATVLDVFTAPGGVAEGNALDDAIGMIASARRPLILAGAGAVSAKDSLIKLADRLEAPLATTLKAKGLFNDHPYNMDIFGTLSTPAAYDIIAKSDCIVCFGSALHSFTTDQGKLMRNKRVIQVDIEPSAIGGSLHPDAALLADASLTAETILWWLNEAEIAPSGFTKELDSETLTVHPIGTNKTATGCINYVQSLEVLESAFPKDRILVTDGGRFMTEVWCRISAPDPQSFIVTANFGAIGQGLQESIGAAIADPDRPVVMFTGDGGFMMGGINEFNTAVRLGLNLTVIVANDSAYGAEHIQFLDRKMDPSLTTFDWPSFAEVATSLGGVGIQVTTIEELEAALVSLDGVKVPSLVELKLDPNDVPRMRI
;
A
#
# COMPACT_ATOMS: atom_id res chain seq x y z
N LEU A 1 25.86 30.50 -3.32
CA LEU A 1 25.66 29.89 -1.99
C LEU A 1 24.80 28.63 -2.02
N GLN A 2 23.97 28.41 -3.02
CA GLN A 2 23.04 27.26 -3.14
C GLN A 2 23.31 26.45 -4.41
N SER A 3 24.59 26.29 -4.77
CA SER A 3 24.99 25.57 -5.97
C SER A 3 25.28 24.11 -5.66
N ILE A 4 24.67 23.21 -6.41
CA ILE A 4 24.90 21.77 -6.37
C ILE A 4 24.76 21.22 -7.80
N ASP A 5 25.49 20.17 -8.14
CA ASP A 5 25.26 19.45 -9.39
C ASP A 5 23.98 18.61 -9.28
N GLN A 6 22.86 19.21 -9.67
CA GLN A 6 21.54 18.58 -9.59
C GLN A 6 21.43 17.36 -10.49
N ARG A 7 22.13 17.36 -11.65
CA ARG A 7 22.11 16.25 -12.60
C ARG A 7 22.72 14.98 -11.98
N GLU A 8 23.88 15.12 -11.35
CA GLU A 8 24.54 13.96 -10.72
C GLU A 8 23.77 13.49 -9.49
N LEU A 9 23.18 14.40 -8.71
CA LEU A 9 22.30 14.03 -7.60
C LEU A 9 21.09 13.22 -8.08
N VAL A 10 20.39 13.70 -9.11
CA VAL A 10 19.21 13.03 -9.68
C VAL A 10 19.58 11.66 -10.24
N LYS A 11 20.69 11.53 -10.96
CA LYS A 11 21.16 10.25 -11.49
C LYS A 11 21.39 9.21 -10.39
N ALA A 12 21.94 9.63 -9.25
CA ALA A 12 22.19 8.75 -8.10
C ALA A 12 20.92 8.16 -7.50
N THR A 13 19.76 8.80 -7.70
CA THR A 13 18.45 8.29 -7.25
C THR A 13 17.81 7.30 -8.21
N GLY A 14 18.37 7.11 -9.42
CA GLY A 14 17.77 6.32 -10.50
C GLY A 14 16.72 7.06 -11.32
N ALA A 15 16.36 8.30 -10.97
CA ALA A 15 15.45 9.12 -11.76
C ALA A 15 16.12 9.58 -13.08
N GLY A 16 15.30 9.82 -14.09
CA GLY A 16 15.75 10.46 -15.31
C GLY A 16 15.89 11.97 -15.11
N PHE A 17 16.69 12.60 -15.95
CA PHE A 17 16.94 14.04 -15.89
C PHE A 17 16.68 14.68 -17.25
N GLU A 18 15.90 15.76 -17.23
CA GLU A 18 15.70 16.71 -18.34
C GLU A 18 15.99 18.11 -17.85
N GLN A 19 16.32 19.00 -18.77
CA GLN A 19 16.56 20.41 -18.48
C GLN A 19 15.90 21.29 -19.52
N VAL A 20 15.24 22.36 -19.05
CA VAL A 20 14.82 23.44 -19.92
C VAL A 20 16.07 24.11 -20.47
N ARG A 21 16.20 24.15 -21.79
CA ARG A 21 17.39 24.62 -22.48
C ARG A 21 17.33 26.12 -22.81
N THR A 22 16.18 26.58 -23.25
CA THR A 22 15.88 27.99 -23.52
C THR A 22 14.40 28.26 -23.26
N THR A 23 14.01 29.52 -23.18
CA THR A 23 12.62 29.92 -23.02
C THR A 23 11.74 29.48 -24.20
N GLU A 24 12.28 29.50 -25.43
CA GLU A 24 11.57 29.06 -26.64
C GLU A 24 11.35 27.55 -26.68
N THR A 25 12.16 26.77 -25.95
CA THR A 25 12.04 25.32 -25.93
C THR A 25 11.27 24.78 -24.76
N ILE A 26 10.80 25.62 -23.80
CA ILE A 26 10.12 25.18 -22.56
C ILE A 26 9.05 24.13 -22.84
N THR A 27 8.08 24.40 -23.72
CA THR A 27 6.99 23.50 -24.04
C THR A 27 7.48 22.14 -24.54
N LYS A 28 8.49 22.11 -25.39
CA LYS A 28 9.07 20.87 -25.93
C LYS A 28 9.86 20.10 -24.88
N ASP A 29 10.56 20.80 -23.99
CA ASP A 29 11.36 20.18 -22.94
C ASP A 29 10.46 19.58 -21.85
N VAL A 30 9.34 20.26 -21.49
CA VAL A 30 8.29 19.72 -20.62
C VAL A 30 7.65 18.48 -21.24
N ALA A 31 7.23 18.58 -22.52
CA ALA A 31 6.62 17.45 -23.23
C ALA A 31 7.56 16.24 -23.26
N ARG A 32 8.85 16.44 -23.54
CA ARG A 32 9.84 15.37 -23.53
C ARG A 32 9.99 14.72 -22.16
N ALA A 33 10.07 15.52 -21.08
CA ALA A 33 10.13 14.99 -19.72
C ALA A 33 8.88 14.16 -19.40
N TYR A 34 7.71 14.63 -19.76
CA TYR A 34 6.44 13.95 -19.57
C TYR A 34 6.38 12.61 -20.32
N TYR A 35 6.69 12.60 -21.62
CA TYR A 35 6.71 11.35 -22.42
C TYR A 35 7.76 10.36 -21.90
N ARG A 36 8.93 10.84 -21.49
CA ARG A 36 9.95 9.99 -20.89
C ARG A 36 9.45 9.35 -19.60
N ALA A 37 8.75 10.10 -18.73
CA ALA A 37 8.19 9.56 -17.50
C ALA A 37 7.21 8.41 -17.76
N GLN A 38 6.39 8.53 -18.81
CA GLN A 38 5.44 7.50 -19.20
C GLN A 38 6.11 6.28 -19.84
N VAL A 39 7.01 6.49 -20.78
CA VAL A 39 7.66 5.39 -21.52
C VAL A 39 8.67 4.66 -20.65
N GLU A 40 9.50 5.40 -19.89
CA GLU A 40 10.51 4.82 -19.01
C GLU A 40 9.94 4.33 -17.68
N ARG A 41 8.67 4.66 -17.36
CA ARG A 41 7.96 4.30 -16.12
C ARG A 41 8.75 4.60 -14.85
N ARG A 42 9.44 5.72 -14.84
CA ARG A 42 10.20 6.23 -13.70
C ARG A 42 10.06 7.74 -13.57
N PRO A 43 10.33 8.30 -12.38
CA PRO A 43 10.37 9.76 -12.22
C PRO A 43 11.38 10.40 -13.18
N ILE A 44 10.98 11.49 -13.80
CA ILE A 44 11.85 12.36 -14.58
C ILE A 44 11.89 13.73 -13.90
N VAL A 45 13.04 14.13 -13.43
CA VAL A 45 13.24 15.47 -12.87
C VAL A 45 13.48 16.45 -14.02
N LEU A 46 12.58 17.43 -14.14
CA LEU A 46 12.75 18.55 -15.06
C LEU A 46 13.41 19.71 -14.31
N ASN A 47 14.68 19.97 -14.62
CA ASN A 47 15.42 21.10 -14.08
C ASN A 47 15.12 22.37 -14.88
N MET A 48 14.71 23.42 -14.19
CA MET A 48 14.48 24.74 -14.78
C MET A 48 15.49 25.73 -14.21
N PRO A 49 16.43 26.23 -15.03
CA PRO A 49 17.37 27.28 -14.60
C PRO A 49 16.62 28.49 -14.06
N ALA A 50 17.11 29.06 -12.95
CA ALA A 50 16.46 30.19 -12.29
C ALA A 50 16.30 31.42 -13.19
N ASP A 51 17.23 31.61 -14.11
CA ASP A 51 17.22 32.73 -15.06
C ASP A 51 15.96 32.74 -15.93
N PHE A 52 15.36 31.59 -16.21
CA PHE A 52 14.16 31.50 -17.04
C PHE A 52 12.89 31.80 -16.25
N MET A 53 12.91 31.68 -14.92
CA MET A 53 11.73 31.92 -14.07
C MET A 53 11.23 33.37 -14.09
N TRP A 54 12.08 34.31 -14.52
CA TRP A 54 11.80 35.75 -14.58
C TRP A 54 11.54 36.25 -16.00
N GLN A 55 11.55 35.33 -16.98
CA GLN A 55 11.37 35.73 -18.40
C GLN A 55 9.92 35.46 -18.82
N GLU A 56 9.35 36.40 -19.53
CA GLU A 56 8.05 36.25 -20.18
C GLU A 56 8.20 35.43 -21.46
N VAL A 57 7.30 34.49 -21.68
CA VAL A 57 7.25 33.67 -22.89
C VAL A 57 5.83 33.60 -23.42
N GLU A 58 5.68 33.46 -24.72
CA GLU A 58 4.39 33.20 -25.33
C GLU A 58 3.90 31.81 -24.93
N HIS A 59 2.72 31.75 -24.30
CA HIS A 59 2.11 30.48 -23.95
C HIS A 59 1.44 29.83 -25.15
N VAL A 60 1.99 28.72 -25.61
CA VAL A 60 1.38 27.90 -26.65
C VAL A 60 0.76 26.68 -25.97
N ALA A 61 -0.58 26.62 -25.93
CA ALA A 61 -1.29 25.47 -25.41
C ALA A 61 -0.91 24.22 -26.22
N THR A 62 -0.32 23.23 -25.55
CA THR A 62 0.05 21.96 -26.17
C THR A 62 -0.75 20.85 -25.51
N VAL A 63 -1.49 20.11 -26.29
CA VAL A 63 -2.12 18.87 -25.84
C VAL A 63 -1.02 17.81 -25.75
N LEU A 64 -0.76 17.33 -24.54
CA LEU A 64 0.12 16.18 -24.33
C LEU A 64 -0.76 14.94 -24.40
N ASP A 65 -0.63 14.18 -25.48
CA ASP A 65 -1.31 12.89 -25.58
C ASP A 65 -0.73 11.93 -24.54
N VAL A 66 -1.62 11.28 -23.78
CA VAL A 66 -1.22 10.21 -22.87
C VAL A 66 -0.84 9.01 -23.73
N PHE A 67 0.44 8.74 -23.85
CA PHE A 67 0.92 7.55 -24.51
C PHE A 67 0.77 6.36 -23.56
N THR A 68 -0.35 5.66 -23.67
CA THR A 68 -0.46 4.30 -23.11
C THR A 68 0.21 3.36 -24.11
N ALA A 69 1.43 2.94 -23.81
CA ALA A 69 1.98 1.79 -24.54
C ALA A 69 1.01 0.62 -24.33
N PRO A 70 0.39 0.07 -25.38
CA PRO A 70 -0.41 -1.12 -25.22
C PRO A 70 0.51 -2.20 -24.66
N GLY A 71 0.14 -2.80 -23.54
CA GLY A 71 0.81 -3.98 -23.03
C GLY A 71 0.79 -5.05 -24.12
N GLY A 72 1.88 -5.77 -24.31
CA GLY A 72 1.90 -6.89 -25.24
C GLY A 72 0.90 -7.96 -24.81
N VAL A 73 0.36 -8.68 -25.77
CA VAL A 73 -0.41 -9.91 -25.51
C VAL A 73 0.59 -11.04 -25.25
N ALA A 74 0.34 -11.89 -24.27
CA ALA A 74 1.15 -13.07 -24.06
C ALA A 74 0.99 -14.06 -25.22
N GLU A 75 2.09 -14.55 -25.74
CA GLU A 75 2.10 -15.47 -26.91
C GLU A 75 3.17 -16.56 -26.76
N GLY A 76 3.04 -17.62 -27.56
CA GLY A 76 4.06 -18.67 -27.70
C GLY A 76 4.08 -19.69 -26.57
N ASN A 77 5.14 -20.50 -26.53
CA ASN A 77 5.27 -21.66 -25.65
C ASN A 77 5.06 -21.33 -24.17
N ALA A 78 5.49 -20.15 -23.71
CA ALA A 78 5.32 -19.76 -22.31
C ALA A 78 3.84 -19.57 -21.92
N LEU A 79 3.00 -19.07 -22.85
CA LEU A 79 1.56 -19.01 -22.67
C LEU A 79 0.94 -20.41 -22.68
N ASP A 80 1.35 -21.27 -23.61
CA ASP A 80 0.85 -22.65 -23.71
C ASP A 80 1.18 -23.44 -22.43
N ASP A 81 2.40 -23.29 -21.90
CA ASP A 81 2.81 -23.88 -20.64
C ASP A 81 1.98 -23.35 -19.46
N ALA A 82 1.75 -22.03 -19.40
CA ALA A 82 0.93 -21.40 -18.37
C ALA A 82 -0.53 -21.94 -18.41
N ILE A 83 -1.14 -22.02 -19.58
CA ILE A 83 -2.47 -22.57 -19.78
C ILE A 83 -2.52 -24.05 -19.35
N GLY A 84 -1.52 -24.85 -19.74
CA GLY A 84 -1.43 -26.24 -19.33
C GLY A 84 -1.30 -26.42 -17.81
N MET A 85 -0.52 -25.55 -17.15
CA MET A 85 -0.40 -25.53 -15.69
C MET A 85 -1.72 -25.18 -15.01
N ILE A 86 -2.42 -24.15 -15.51
CA ILE A 86 -3.72 -23.71 -14.97
C ILE A 86 -4.77 -24.79 -15.18
N ALA A 87 -4.86 -25.35 -16.39
CA ALA A 87 -5.85 -26.38 -16.74
C ALA A 87 -5.69 -27.67 -15.91
N SER A 88 -4.48 -27.98 -15.48
CA SER A 88 -4.19 -29.15 -14.66
C SER A 88 -4.18 -28.88 -13.14
N ALA A 89 -4.38 -27.62 -12.74
CA ALA A 89 -4.41 -27.24 -11.33
C ALA A 89 -5.69 -27.73 -10.65
N ARG A 90 -5.55 -28.29 -9.45
CA ARG A 90 -6.68 -28.69 -8.61
C ARG A 90 -7.09 -27.58 -7.64
N ARG A 91 -6.14 -26.76 -7.20
CA ARG A 91 -6.33 -25.67 -6.24
C ARG A 91 -5.61 -24.39 -6.72
N PRO A 92 -6.03 -23.85 -7.87
CA PRO A 92 -5.47 -22.62 -8.41
C PRO A 92 -5.81 -21.43 -7.51
N LEU A 93 -4.93 -20.42 -7.48
CA LEU A 93 -5.12 -19.16 -6.79
C LEU A 93 -4.68 -18.01 -7.68
N ILE A 94 -5.45 -16.92 -7.73
CA ILE A 94 -5.10 -15.71 -8.44
C ILE A 94 -4.56 -14.67 -7.46
N LEU A 95 -3.34 -14.17 -7.72
CA LEU A 95 -2.70 -13.11 -6.95
C LEU A 95 -2.55 -11.86 -7.81
N ALA A 96 -3.12 -10.75 -7.37
CA ALA A 96 -2.98 -9.45 -8.01
C ALA A 96 -2.05 -8.52 -7.24
N GLY A 97 -1.04 -7.97 -7.90
CA GLY A 97 -0.22 -6.88 -7.38
C GLY A 97 -0.67 -5.50 -7.88
N ALA A 98 0.08 -4.46 -7.52
CA ALA A 98 -0.20 -3.08 -7.94
C ALA A 98 -0.23 -2.91 -9.47
N GLY A 99 0.55 -3.69 -10.22
CA GLY A 99 0.56 -3.68 -11.68
C GLY A 99 -0.69 -4.26 -12.33
N ALA A 100 -1.57 -4.92 -11.56
CA ALA A 100 -2.79 -5.55 -12.05
C ALA A 100 -4.08 -4.83 -11.62
N VAL A 101 -3.99 -3.64 -11.01
CA VAL A 101 -5.17 -2.91 -10.50
C VAL A 101 -6.17 -2.60 -11.61
N SER A 102 -5.69 -2.23 -12.79
CA SER A 102 -6.54 -1.99 -13.98
C SER A 102 -7.18 -3.25 -14.57
N ALA A 103 -6.70 -4.43 -14.19
CA ALA A 103 -7.20 -5.73 -14.68
C ALA A 103 -8.28 -6.34 -13.78
N LYS A 104 -8.82 -5.60 -12.78
CA LYS A 104 -9.78 -6.10 -11.78
C LYS A 104 -10.84 -6.99 -12.39
N ASP A 105 -11.58 -6.49 -13.38
CA ASP A 105 -12.73 -7.19 -13.97
C ASP A 105 -12.31 -8.46 -14.73
N SER A 106 -11.21 -8.42 -15.45
CA SER A 106 -10.67 -9.59 -16.17
C SER A 106 -10.19 -10.67 -15.21
N LEU A 107 -9.58 -10.27 -14.09
CA LEU A 107 -9.12 -11.20 -13.04
C LEU A 107 -10.29 -11.83 -12.28
N ILE A 108 -11.34 -11.08 -11.98
CA ILE A 108 -12.57 -11.63 -11.37
C ILE A 108 -13.21 -12.67 -12.31
N LYS A 109 -13.38 -12.34 -13.59
CA LYS A 109 -13.92 -13.30 -14.56
C LYS A 109 -13.08 -14.57 -14.68
N LEU A 110 -11.76 -14.44 -14.65
CA LEU A 110 -10.85 -15.59 -14.67
C LEU A 110 -10.97 -16.43 -13.39
N ALA A 111 -11.05 -15.78 -12.22
CA ALA A 111 -11.24 -16.45 -10.93
C ALA A 111 -12.55 -17.21 -10.87
N ASP A 112 -13.66 -16.58 -11.28
CA ASP A 112 -14.98 -17.21 -11.34
C ASP A 112 -14.98 -18.42 -12.28
N ARG A 113 -14.36 -18.27 -13.47
CA ARG A 113 -14.28 -19.36 -14.46
C ARG A 113 -13.47 -20.55 -13.96
N LEU A 114 -12.43 -20.30 -13.16
CA LEU A 114 -11.58 -21.33 -12.56
C LEU A 114 -12.15 -21.89 -11.25
N GLU A 115 -13.15 -21.24 -10.65
CA GLU A 115 -13.55 -21.45 -9.25
C GLU A 115 -12.34 -21.35 -8.32
N ALA A 116 -11.54 -20.26 -8.47
CA ALA A 116 -10.31 -19.99 -7.74
C ALA A 116 -10.48 -18.79 -6.80
N PRO A 117 -9.91 -18.81 -5.57
CA PRO A 117 -9.88 -17.63 -4.71
C PRO A 117 -8.94 -16.56 -5.25
N LEU A 118 -9.20 -15.32 -4.82
CA LEU A 118 -8.45 -14.12 -5.17
C LEU A 118 -7.67 -13.61 -3.94
N ALA A 119 -6.47 -13.15 -4.16
CA ALA A 119 -5.68 -12.45 -3.15
C ALA A 119 -4.95 -11.25 -3.76
N THR A 120 -4.52 -10.32 -2.93
CA THR A 120 -3.78 -9.14 -3.36
C THR A 120 -2.41 -9.05 -2.69
N THR A 121 -1.48 -8.33 -3.29
CA THR A 121 -0.33 -7.81 -2.53
C THR A 121 -0.78 -6.60 -1.71
N LEU A 122 0.02 -6.19 -0.71
CA LEU A 122 -0.30 -5.03 0.13
C LEU A 122 -0.67 -3.79 -0.70
N LYS A 123 0.07 -3.48 -1.77
CA LYS A 123 -0.18 -2.31 -2.62
C LYS A 123 -1.43 -2.42 -3.52
N ALA A 124 -2.08 -3.55 -3.55
CA ALA A 124 -3.35 -3.76 -4.23
C ALA A 124 -4.51 -4.03 -3.25
N LYS A 125 -4.31 -3.73 -1.95
CA LYS A 125 -5.35 -3.87 -0.92
C LYS A 125 -6.64 -3.19 -1.35
N GLY A 126 -7.76 -3.88 -1.14
CA GLY A 126 -9.08 -3.38 -1.51
C GLY A 126 -9.53 -3.72 -2.95
N LEU A 127 -8.65 -4.29 -3.79
CA LEU A 127 -9.00 -4.56 -5.20
C LEU A 127 -10.23 -5.48 -5.36
N PHE A 128 -10.37 -6.47 -4.51
CA PHE A 128 -11.40 -7.50 -4.61
C PHE A 128 -12.40 -7.51 -3.45
N ASN A 129 -12.59 -6.38 -2.76
CA ASN A 129 -13.44 -6.29 -1.55
C ASN A 129 -14.85 -6.89 -1.73
N ASP A 130 -15.45 -6.74 -2.91
CA ASP A 130 -16.81 -7.19 -3.19
C ASP A 130 -16.90 -8.67 -3.62
N HIS A 131 -15.77 -9.36 -3.75
CA HIS A 131 -15.75 -10.75 -4.18
C HIS A 131 -15.81 -11.72 -3.01
N PRO A 132 -16.73 -12.71 -3.00
CA PRO A 132 -16.95 -13.61 -1.84
C PRO A 132 -15.74 -14.47 -1.48
N TYR A 133 -14.87 -14.76 -2.45
CA TYR A 133 -13.65 -15.54 -2.24
C TYR A 133 -12.39 -14.66 -2.26
N ASN A 134 -12.53 -13.40 -1.86
CA ASN A 134 -11.38 -12.53 -1.59
C ASN A 134 -10.68 -12.95 -0.30
N MET A 135 -9.38 -13.20 -0.34
CA MET A 135 -8.54 -13.54 0.80
C MET A 135 -7.74 -12.35 1.35
N ASP A 136 -8.02 -11.14 0.87
CA ASP A 136 -7.29 -9.90 1.17
C ASP A 136 -5.78 -10.04 0.88
N ILE A 137 -4.91 -9.65 1.81
CA ILE A 137 -3.46 -9.57 1.56
C ILE A 137 -2.82 -10.95 1.63
N PHE A 138 -2.13 -11.31 0.56
CA PHE A 138 -1.34 -12.53 0.44
C PHE A 138 -0.03 -12.44 1.22
N GLY A 139 0.39 -13.52 1.85
CA GLY A 139 1.71 -13.64 2.45
C GLY A 139 1.71 -13.58 3.97
N THR A 140 2.71 -12.92 4.54
CA THR A 140 2.87 -12.80 6.00
C THR A 140 1.74 -12.03 6.69
N LEU A 141 1.01 -11.22 5.92
CA LEU A 141 -0.14 -10.43 6.39
C LEU A 141 -1.48 -11.14 6.22
N SER A 142 -1.50 -12.35 5.66
CA SER A 142 -2.73 -13.13 5.50
C SER A 142 -3.39 -13.44 6.83
N THR A 143 -4.71 -13.59 6.81
CA THR A 143 -5.42 -14.23 7.92
C THR A 143 -4.96 -15.67 8.10
N PRO A 144 -5.14 -16.31 9.27
CA PRO A 144 -4.82 -17.72 9.43
C PRO A 144 -5.55 -18.61 8.42
N ALA A 145 -6.83 -18.34 8.14
CA ALA A 145 -7.61 -19.09 7.16
C ALA A 145 -7.06 -18.94 5.74
N ALA A 146 -6.77 -17.70 5.33
CA ALA A 146 -6.17 -17.42 4.02
C ALA A 146 -4.78 -18.08 3.88
N TYR A 147 -3.95 -18.01 4.92
CA TYR A 147 -2.62 -18.63 4.93
C TYR A 147 -2.71 -20.15 4.70
N ASP A 148 -3.65 -20.83 5.37
CA ASP A 148 -3.89 -22.27 5.20
C ASP A 148 -4.35 -22.61 3.79
N ILE A 149 -5.19 -21.76 3.18
CA ILE A 149 -5.65 -21.93 1.79
C ILE A 149 -4.50 -21.76 0.82
N ILE A 150 -3.71 -20.69 1.00
CA ILE A 150 -2.50 -20.45 0.21
C ILE A 150 -1.54 -21.65 0.33
N ALA A 151 -1.34 -22.17 1.53
CA ALA A 151 -0.48 -23.34 1.76
C ALA A 151 -0.97 -24.58 1.00
N LYS A 152 -2.29 -24.78 0.88
CA LYS A 152 -2.93 -25.90 0.17
C LYS A 152 -3.01 -25.72 -1.34
N SER A 153 -2.86 -24.52 -1.87
CA SER A 153 -2.89 -24.26 -3.31
C SER A 153 -1.75 -24.98 -4.03
N ASP A 154 -1.95 -25.38 -5.28
CA ASP A 154 -0.97 -26.09 -6.12
C ASP A 154 -0.51 -25.28 -7.34
N CYS A 155 -1.20 -24.19 -7.62
CA CYS A 155 -0.86 -23.27 -8.71
C CYS A 155 -1.19 -21.83 -8.30
N ILE A 156 -0.23 -20.91 -8.45
CA ILE A 156 -0.43 -19.48 -8.22
C ILE A 156 -0.23 -18.75 -9.54
N VAL A 157 -1.27 -18.05 -9.97
CA VAL A 157 -1.22 -17.18 -11.14
C VAL A 157 -1.11 -15.73 -10.65
N CYS A 158 0.08 -15.16 -10.79
CA CYS A 158 0.43 -13.86 -10.27
C CYS A 158 0.42 -12.81 -11.39
N PHE A 159 -0.31 -11.74 -11.20
CA PHE A 159 -0.41 -10.62 -12.13
C PHE A 159 0.11 -9.33 -11.48
N GLY A 160 1.08 -8.66 -12.14
CA GLY A 160 1.56 -7.35 -11.73
C GLY A 160 2.23 -7.30 -10.36
N SER A 161 2.98 -8.35 -9.98
CA SER A 161 3.71 -8.41 -8.71
C SER A 161 5.09 -9.06 -8.88
N ALA A 162 6.10 -8.44 -8.29
CA ALA A 162 7.48 -8.94 -8.30
C ALA A 162 7.74 -10.10 -7.30
N LEU A 163 6.72 -10.59 -6.59
CA LEU A 163 6.80 -11.73 -5.66
C LEU A 163 7.95 -11.60 -4.63
N HIS A 164 8.10 -10.42 -4.03
CA HIS A 164 9.12 -10.17 -3.01
C HIS A 164 9.02 -11.10 -1.80
N SER A 165 10.11 -11.21 -1.06
CA SER A 165 10.22 -12.06 0.13
C SER A 165 9.11 -11.84 1.15
N PHE A 166 8.68 -10.60 1.37
CA PHE A 166 7.55 -10.29 2.27
C PHE A 166 6.20 -10.83 1.77
N THR A 167 5.93 -10.70 0.46
CA THR A 167 4.73 -11.26 -0.14
C THR A 167 4.72 -12.78 -0.07
N THR A 168 5.86 -13.43 -0.21
CA THR A 168 5.96 -14.89 -0.33
C THR A 168 6.29 -15.61 0.97
N ASP A 169 6.35 -14.91 2.11
CA ASP A 169 6.86 -15.42 3.39
C ASP A 169 8.24 -16.08 3.19
N GLN A 170 9.21 -15.29 2.73
CA GLN A 170 10.57 -15.76 2.43
C GLN A 170 10.58 -16.94 1.45
N GLY A 171 9.64 -16.96 0.51
CA GLY A 171 9.46 -18.04 -0.46
C GLY A 171 8.76 -19.29 0.07
N LYS A 172 8.41 -19.37 1.34
CA LYS A 172 7.77 -20.57 1.92
C LYS A 172 6.43 -20.91 1.27
N LEU A 173 5.62 -19.89 0.99
CA LEU A 173 4.30 -20.04 0.40
C LEU A 173 4.33 -20.47 -1.08
N MET A 174 5.48 -20.39 -1.74
CA MET A 174 5.65 -20.78 -3.13
C MET A 174 6.21 -22.20 -3.32
N ARG A 175 6.66 -22.85 -2.23
CA ARG A 175 7.27 -24.18 -2.30
C ARG A 175 6.28 -25.23 -2.79
N ASN A 176 6.74 -26.08 -3.72
CA ASN A 176 5.97 -27.20 -4.29
C ASN A 176 4.69 -26.75 -5.02
N LYS A 177 4.68 -25.57 -5.55
CA LYS A 177 3.58 -25.00 -6.35
C LYS A 177 4.08 -24.61 -7.73
N ARG A 178 3.21 -24.64 -8.71
CA ARG A 178 3.48 -24.02 -10.02
C ARG A 178 3.20 -22.52 -9.89
N VAL A 179 4.15 -21.72 -10.31
CA VAL A 179 4.06 -20.26 -10.24
C VAL A 179 4.11 -19.70 -11.66
N ILE A 180 3.05 -19.02 -12.05
CA ILE A 180 2.95 -18.27 -13.30
C ILE A 180 3.04 -16.80 -12.95
N GLN A 181 3.97 -16.07 -13.53
CA GLN A 181 4.17 -14.65 -13.29
C GLN A 181 3.93 -13.85 -14.57
N VAL A 182 2.96 -12.92 -14.50
CA VAL A 182 2.60 -12.00 -15.58
C VAL A 182 2.97 -10.59 -15.13
N ASP A 183 3.84 -9.93 -15.86
CA ASP A 183 4.22 -8.54 -15.59
C ASP A 183 4.61 -7.83 -16.90
N ILE A 184 4.45 -6.52 -16.94
CA ILE A 184 4.91 -5.67 -18.05
C ILE A 184 6.33 -5.16 -17.85
N GLU A 185 6.89 -5.33 -16.65
CA GLU A 185 8.24 -4.90 -16.28
C GLU A 185 9.18 -6.10 -16.27
N PRO A 186 10.15 -6.17 -17.21
CA PRO A 186 11.05 -7.32 -17.31
C PRO A 186 11.85 -7.58 -16.03
N SER A 187 12.21 -6.53 -15.29
CA SER A 187 12.99 -6.64 -14.06
C SER A 187 12.19 -7.19 -12.88
N ALA A 188 10.85 -7.17 -12.94
CA ALA A 188 9.97 -7.75 -11.94
C ALA A 188 9.88 -9.27 -12.07
N ILE A 189 10.03 -9.79 -13.32
CA ILE A 189 9.92 -11.22 -13.60
C ILE A 189 11.19 -11.94 -13.14
N GLY A 190 11.02 -12.92 -12.26
CA GLY A 190 12.12 -13.74 -11.78
C GLY A 190 13.10 -13.03 -10.82
N GLY A 191 12.86 -11.76 -10.49
CA GLY A 191 13.76 -10.96 -9.65
C GLY A 191 13.91 -11.48 -8.21
N SER A 192 12.84 -12.00 -7.63
CA SER A 192 12.84 -12.55 -6.28
C SER A 192 12.58 -14.06 -6.23
N LEU A 193 11.84 -14.58 -7.19
CA LEU A 193 11.46 -15.98 -7.29
C LEU A 193 11.44 -16.38 -8.77
N HIS A 194 12.03 -17.51 -9.12
CA HIS A 194 11.98 -18.04 -10.48
C HIS A 194 10.59 -18.66 -10.74
N PRO A 195 9.76 -18.10 -11.64
CA PRO A 195 8.47 -18.69 -11.97
C PRO A 195 8.62 -19.89 -12.89
N ASP A 196 7.64 -20.81 -12.90
CA ASP A 196 7.57 -21.93 -13.83
C ASP A 196 7.15 -21.47 -15.23
N ALA A 197 6.32 -20.44 -15.32
CA ALA A 197 6.03 -19.72 -16.56
C ALA A 197 6.12 -18.21 -16.34
N ALA A 198 6.84 -17.52 -17.25
CA ALA A 198 7.08 -16.08 -17.22
C ALA A 198 6.43 -15.43 -18.45
N LEU A 199 5.47 -14.55 -18.25
CA LEU A 199 4.74 -13.86 -19.30
C LEU A 199 4.99 -12.35 -19.21
N LEU A 200 5.80 -11.82 -20.13
CA LEU A 200 6.04 -10.38 -20.25
C LEU A 200 4.89 -9.77 -21.07
N ALA A 201 3.80 -9.44 -20.38
CA ALA A 201 2.56 -9.05 -21.03
C ALA A 201 1.66 -8.23 -20.10
N ASP A 202 0.64 -7.61 -20.69
CA ASP A 202 -0.42 -6.90 -19.96
C ASP A 202 -1.30 -7.85 -19.15
N ALA A 203 -1.63 -7.47 -17.92
CA ALA A 203 -2.40 -8.30 -16.99
C ALA A 203 -3.83 -8.58 -17.48
N SER A 204 -4.53 -7.55 -18.00
CA SER A 204 -5.91 -7.68 -18.46
C SER A 204 -6.00 -8.55 -19.72
N LEU A 205 -5.17 -8.21 -20.72
CA LEU A 205 -5.11 -8.96 -21.98
C LEU A 205 -4.70 -10.42 -21.77
N THR A 206 -3.77 -10.66 -20.86
CA THR A 206 -3.34 -12.04 -20.54
C THR A 206 -4.45 -12.82 -19.83
N ALA A 207 -5.12 -12.20 -18.84
CA ALA A 207 -6.25 -12.85 -18.16
C ALA A 207 -7.38 -13.18 -19.14
N GLU A 208 -7.71 -12.29 -20.06
CA GLU A 208 -8.73 -12.50 -21.12
C GLU A 208 -8.30 -13.61 -22.09
N THR A 209 -7.03 -13.64 -22.47
CA THR A 209 -6.49 -14.70 -23.35
C THR A 209 -6.54 -16.07 -22.68
N ILE A 210 -6.14 -16.17 -21.40
CA ILE A 210 -6.25 -17.41 -20.63
C ILE A 210 -7.71 -17.84 -20.51
N LEU A 211 -8.61 -16.90 -20.18
CA LEU A 211 -10.05 -17.13 -20.08
C LEU A 211 -10.64 -17.68 -21.39
N TRP A 212 -10.25 -17.09 -22.53
CA TRP A 212 -10.66 -17.55 -23.85
C TRP A 212 -10.22 -18.99 -24.12
N TRP A 213 -8.96 -19.31 -23.87
CA TRP A 213 -8.43 -20.68 -24.07
C TRP A 213 -9.09 -21.72 -23.16
N LEU A 214 -9.36 -21.37 -21.90
CA LEU A 214 -10.07 -22.27 -20.97
C LEU A 214 -11.50 -22.59 -21.47
N ASN A 215 -12.14 -21.65 -22.13
CA ASN A 215 -13.47 -21.85 -22.70
C ASN A 215 -13.43 -22.66 -24.00
N GLU A 216 -12.53 -22.32 -24.94
CA GLU A 216 -12.38 -23.04 -26.21
C GLU A 216 -11.97 -24.51 -26.02
N ALA A 217 -11.10 -24.77 -25.04
CA ALA A 217 -10.69 -26.12 -24.73
C ALA A 217 -11.64 -26.86 -23.76
N GLU A 218 -12.76 -26.26 -23.41
CA GLU A 218 -13.78 -26.84 -22.50
C GLU A 218 -13.20 -27.36 -21.17
N ILE A 219 -12.15 -26.67 -20.63
CA ILE A 219 -11.50 -27.06 -19.38
C ILE A 219 -12.49 -26.93 -18.22
N ALA A 220 -12.65 -28.00 -17.44
CA ALA A 220 -13.52 -27.98 -16.27
C ALA A 220 -12.95 -27.03 -15.18
N PRO A 221 -13.82 -26.29 -14.44
CA PRO A 221 -13.38 -25.51 -13.30
C PRO A 221 -12.79 -26.40 -12.19
N SER A 222 -11.91 -25.83 -11.37
CA SER A 222 -11.21 -26.59 -10.33
C SER A 222 -12.09 -27.09 -9.18
N GLY A 223 -13.18 -26.37 -8.90
CA GLY A 223 -14.02 -26.63 -7.72
C GLY A 223 -13.41 -26.13 -6.41
N PHE A 224 -12.28 -25.46 -6.41
CA PHE A 224 -11.55 -25.12 -5.20
C PHE A 224 -12.34 -24.19 -4.27
N THR A 225 -13.07 -23.22 -4.78
CA THR A 225 -13.91 -22.33 -3.94
C THR A 225 -14.98 -23.09 -3.15
N LYS A 226 -15.42 -24.26 -3.60
CA LYS A 226 -16.39 -25.09 -2.87
C LYS A 226 -15.84 -25.73 -1.59
N GLU A 227 -14.51 -25.74 -1.46
CA GLU A 227 -13.81 -26.24 -0.26
C GLU A 227 -13.63 -25.12 0.79
N LEU A 228 -13.99 -23.86 0.48
CA LEU A 228 -13.66 -22.68 1.26
C LEU A 228 -14.88 -22.13 2.01
N ASP A 229 -14.64 -21.65 3.22
CA ASP A 229 -15.59 -20.87 4.00
C ASP A 229 -15.33 -19.37 3.78
N SER A 230 -16.13 -18.75 2.94
CA SER A 230 -15.96 -17.33 2.54
C SER A 230 -16.06 -16.35 3.72
N GLU A 231 -16.77 -16.70 4.80
CA GLU A 231 -16.96 -15.80 5.94
C GLU A 231 -15.69 -15.65 6.80
N THR A 232 -14.76 -16.59 6.71
CA THR A 232 -13.55 -16.61 7.54
C THR A 232 -12.31 -16.05 6.84
N LEU A 233 -12.36 -15.84 5.52
CA LEU A 233 -11.18 -15.54 4.69
C LEU A 233 -10.45 -14.26 5.10
N THR A 234 -11.21 -13.24 5.49
CA THR A 234 -10.67 -11.90 5.83
C THR A 234 -10.67 -11.59 7.33
N VAL A 235 -11.02 -12.59 8.16
CA VAL A 235 -11.13 -12.38 9.61
C VAL A 235 -9.78 -12.59 10.31
N HIS A 236 -9.25 -11.53 10.87
CA HIS A 236 -8.08 -11.59 11.75
C HIS A 236 -8.50 -11.82 13.20
N PRO A 237 -7.92 -12.79 13.92
CA PRO A 237 -8.27 -13.05 15.31
C PRO A 237 -7.88 -11.86 16.20
N ILE A 238 -8.77 -11.54 17.16
CA ILE A 238 -8.49 -10.52 18.19
C ILE A 238 -7.71 -11.23 19.31
N GLY A 239 -6.49 -10.77 19.56
CA GLY A 239 -5.68 -11.29 20.68
C GLY A 239 -6.27 -10.87 22.03
N THR A 240 -6.09 -11.72 23.04
CA THR A 240 -6.55 -11.47 24.42
C THR A 240 -5.41 -10.97 25.33
N ASN A 241 -4.49 -10.19 24.81
CA ASN A 241 -3.36 -9.69 25.59
C ASN A 241 -3.84 -8.79 26.74
N LYS A 242 -3.18 -8.92 27.90
CA LYS A 242 -3.42 -8.02 29.02
C LYS A 242 -2.68 -6.72 28.78
N THR A 243 -3.42 -5.64 28.70
CA THR A 243 -2.88 -4.30 28.52
C THR A 243 -2.47 -3.70 29.88
N ALA A 244 -1.37 -2.98 29.92
CA ALA A 244 -0.91 -2.28 31.13
C ALA A 244 -1.91 -1.21 31.56
N THR A 245 -1.94 -0.91 32.87
CA THR A 245 -2.78 0.16 33.41
C THR A 245 -2.38 1.51 32.81
N GLY A 246 -3.35 2.27 32.35
CA GLY A 246 -3.12 3.58 31.69
C GLY A 246 -2.75 3.49 30.22
N CYS A 247 -2.88 2.29 29.62
CA CYS A 247 -2.70 2.07 28.19
C CYS A 247 -3.96 1.42 27.60
N ILE A 248 -4.25 1.72 26.32
CA ILE A 248 -5.34 1.11 25.57
C ILE A 248 -4.84 -0.13 24.82
N ASN A 249 -5.69 -1.15 24.65
CA ASN A 249 -5.34 -2.30 23.83
C ASN A 249 -5.34 -1.91 22.34
N TYR A 250 -4.17 -2.03 21.70
CA TYR A 250 -4.00 -1.57 20.33
C TYR A 250 -4.87 -2.30 19.32
N VAL A 251 -4.94 -3.64 19.40
CA VAL A 251 -5.74 -4.45 18.45
C VAL A 251 -7.23 -4.15 18.59
N GLN A 252 -7.74 -4.04 19.83
CA GLN A 252 -9.14 -3.68 20.06
C GLN A 252 -9.46 -2.27 19.61
N SER A 253 -8.53 -1.31 19.78
CA SER A 253 -8.73 0.06 19.27
C SER A 253 -8.85 0.09 17.76
N LEU A 254 -8.12 -0.76 17.01
CA LEU A 254 -8.28 -0.82 15.56
C LEU A 254 -9.66 -1.34 15.12
N GLU A 255 -10.25 -2.30 15.84
CA GLU A 255 -11.61 -2.78 15.57
C GLU A 255 -12.67 -1.67 15.79
N VAL A 256 -12.51 -0.89 16.87
CA VAL A 256 -13.38 0.27 17.14
C VAL A 256 -13.23 1.33 16.05
N LEU A 257 -11.99 1.67 15.67
CA LEU A 257 -11.68 2.64 14.62
C LEU A 257 -12.23 2.19 13.25
N GLU A 258 -12.05 0.90 12.89
CA GLU A 258 -12.60 0.37 11.63
C GLU A 258 -14.13 0.47 11.57
N SER A 259 -14.80 0.27 12.70
CA SER A 259 -16.26 0.34 12.78
C SER A 259 -16.78 1.79 12.71
N ALA A 260 -16.02 2.74 13.24
CA ALA A 260 -16.44 4.14 13.36
C ALA A 260 -16.13 4.99 12.12
N PHE A 261 -15.03 4.70 11.43
CA PHE A 261 -14.61 5.53 10.30
C PHE A 261 -15.49 5.33 9.05
N PRO A 262 -15.69 6.39 8.24
CA PRO A 262 -16.36 6.30 6.95
C PRO A 262 -15.75 5.23 6.05
N LYS A 263 -16.58 4.48 5.33
CA LYS A 263 -16.12 3.39 4.45
C LYS A 263 -15.43 3.90 3.19
N ASP A 264 -15.75 5.09 2.72
CA ASP A 264 -15.17 5.74 1.54
C ASP A 264 -13.93 6.61 1.84
N ARG A 265 -13.32 6.41 3.01
CA ARG A 265 -12.11 7.13 3.44
C ARG A 265 -10.90 6.88 2.52
N ILE A 266 -9.96 7.81 2.52
CA ILE A 266 -8.58 7.57 2.08
C ILE A 266 -7.78 7.15 3.32
N LEU A 267 -7.16 5.98 3.26
CA LEU A 267 -6.32 5.44 4.32
C LEU A 267 -4.85 5.71 4.03
N VAL A 268 -4.18 6.42 4.93
CA VAL A 268 -2.74 6.68 4.85
C VAL A 268 -2.04 6.01 6.02
N THR A 269 -0.96 5.27 5.77
CA THR A 269 -0.17 4.66 6.84
C THR A 269 1.30 5.03 6.72
N ASP A 270 1.84 5.58 7.81
CA ASP A 270 3.27 5.77 7.95
C ASP A 270 3.99 4.45 8.30
N GLY A 271 5.32 4.45 8.22
CA GLY A 271 6.16 3.32 8.60
C GLY A 271 6.30 3.19 10.13
N GLY A 272 6.42 1.97 10.61
CA GLY A 272 6.65 1.67 12.02
C GLY A 272 6.06 0.34 12.48
N ARG A 273 6.33 -0.06 13.72
CA ARG A 273 5.87 -1.34 14.28
C ARG A 273 4.35 -1.50 14.23
N PHE A 274 3.60 -0.43 14.44
CA PHE A 274 2.13 -0.39 14.47
C PHE A 274 1.49 -0.77 13.13
N MET A 275 2.19 -0.57 12.01
CA MET A 275 1.61 -0.57 10.66
C MET A 275 1.02 -1.91 10.22
N THR A 276 1.61 -3.05 10.63
CA THR A 276 1.16 -4.36 10.16
C THR A 276 -0.25 -4.71 10.64
N GLU A 277 -0.61 -4.31 11.86
CA GLU A 277 -1.97 -4.51 12.37
C GLU A 277 -2.97 -3.56 11.68
N VAL A 278 -2.57 -2.32 11.35
CA VAL A 278 -3.40 -1.41 10.54
C VAL A 278 -3.65 -2.00 9.16
N TRP A 279 -2.61 -2.50 8.48
CA TRP A 279 -2.76 -3.10 7.17
C TRP A 279 -3.68 -4.31 7.14
N CYS A 280 -3.68 -5.09 8.22
CA CYS A 280 -4.52 -6.27 8.35
C CYS A 280 -5.97 -5.93 8.72
N ARG A 281 -6.22 -4.87 9.52
CA ARG A 281 -7.52 -4.65 10.20
C ARG A 281 -8.29 -3.46 9.70
N ILE A 282 -7.60 -2.43 9.19
CA ILE A 282 -8.28 -1.24 8.65
C ILE A 282 -8.45 -1.42 7.14
N SER A 283 -9.71 -1.40 6.70
CA SER A 283 -10.05 -1.58 5.29
C SER A 283 -9.77 -0.32 4.47
N ALA A 284 -9.45 -0.54 3.20
CA ALA A 284 -9.43 0.50 2.17
C ALA A 284 -10.49 0.18 1.13
N PRO A 285 -11.26 1.15 0.62
CA PRO A 285 -12.34 0.87 -0.36
C PRO A 285 -11.80 0.34 -1.69
N ASP A 286 -10.62 0.80 -2.08
CA ASP A 286 -9.93 0.42 -3.30
C ASP A 286 -8.41 0.70 -3.17
N PRO A 287 -7.58 0.20 -4.09
CA PRO A 287 -6.13 0.40 -4.03
C PRO A 287 -5.68 1.86 -4.16
N GLN A 288 -6.43 2.73 -4.84
CA GLN A 288 -6.09 4.15 -5.00
C GLN A 288 -6.35 4.92 -3.70
N SER A 289 -7.23 4.41 -2.86
CA SER A 289 -7.58 4.97 -1.55
C SER A 289 -6.66 4.47 -0.43
N PHE A 290 -5.63 3.68 -0.75
CA PHE A 290 -4.65 3.17 0.21
C PHE A 290 -3.24 3.69 -0.10
N ILE A 291 -2.77 4.61 0.72
CA ILE A 291 -1.44 5.21 0.62
C ILE A 291 -0.55 4.63 1.71
N VAL A 292 0.57 4.04 1.30
CA VAL A 292 1.50 3.37 2.20
C VAL A 292 2.93 3.86 1.96
N THR A 293 3.59 4.35 3.00
CA THR A 293 4.99 4.82 2.97
C THR A 293 5.98 3.65 2.98
N ALA A 294 5.79 2.65 2.11
CA ALA A 294 6.62 1.45 2.10
C ALA A 294 7.86 1.55 1.20
N ASN A 295 8.01 2.64 0.43
CA ASN A 295 9.14 2.81 -0.46
C ASN A 295 10.36 3.29 0.32
N PHE A 296 11.51 2.66 0.11
CA PHE A 296 12.76 2.96 0.78
C PHE A 296 12.74 2.73 2.31
N GLY A 297 11.59 2.43 2.92
CA GLY A 297 11.44 2.32 4.37
C GLY A 297 11.56 3.64 5.13
N ALA A 298 11.35 4.77 4.45
CA ALA A 298 11.33 6.08 5.11
C ALA A 298 10.12 6.18 6.04
N ILE A 299 10.34 6.68 7.26
CA ILE A 299 9.30 6.95 8.26
C ILE A 299 9.10 8.46 8.39
N GLY A 300 7.93 8.87 8.92
CA GLY A 300 7.61 10.28 9.13
C GLY A 300 7.14 11.02 7.88
N GLN A 301 6.68 10.33 6.84
CA GLN A 301 6.15 10.93 5.62
C GLN A 301 4.62 10.90 5.54
N GLY A 302 3.97 10.14 6.40
CA GLY A 302 2.53 9.91 6.33
C GLY A 302 1.70 11.19 6.45
N LEU A 303 2.14 12.17 7.23
CA LEU A 303 1.40 13.43 7.38
C LEU A 303 1.41 14.26 6.09
N GLN A 304 2.55 14.37 5.42
CA GLN A 304 2.68 15.08 4.14
C GLN A 304 1.88 14.40 3.04
N GLU A 305 1.91 13.06 2.99
CA GLU A 305 1.09 12.28 2.06
C GLU A 305 -0.40 12.47 2.34
N SER A 306 -0.80 12.53 3.61
CA SER A 306 -2.19 12.77 4.02
C SER A 306 -2.68 14.17 3.63
N ILE A 307 -1.85 15.18 3.79
CA ILE A 307 -2.13 16.55 3.33
C ILE A 307 -2.33 16.56 1.81
N GLY A 308 -1.42 15.91 1.08
CA GLY A 308 -1.54 15.78 -0.38
C GLY A 308 -2.82 15.08 -0.82
N ALA A 309 -3.19 13.98 -0.15
CA ALA A 309 -4.42 13.24 -0.40
C ALA A 309 -5.68 14.09 -0.13
N ALA A 310 -5.72 14.79 1.00
CA ALA A 310 -6.85 15.64 1.37
C ALA A 310 -7.03 16.87 0.45
N ILE A 311 -5.93 17.36 -0.15
CA ILE A 311 -6.00 18.42 -1.16
C ILE A 311 -6.48 17.88 -2.50
N ALA A 312 -6.03 16.67 -2.86
CA ALA A 312 -6.38 16.05 -4.14
C ALA A 312 -7.86 15.60 -4.20
N ASP A 313 -8.41 15.20 -3.06
CA ASP A 313 -9.81 14.75 -2.93
C ASP A 313 -10.44 15.36 -1.66
N PRO A 314 -10.90 16.63 -1.73
CA PRO A 314 -11.37 17.38 -0.56
C PRO A 314 -12.72 16.89 -0.02
N ASP A 315 -13.47 16.13 -0.80
CA ASP A 315 -14.79 15.61 -0.41
C ASP A 315 -14.69 14.33 0.42
N ARG A 316 -13.55 13.63 0.36
CA ARG A 316 -13.34 12.38 1.10
C ARG A 316 -12.53 12.58 2.39
N PRO A 317 -12.91 11.92 3.48
CA PRO A 317 -12.13 11.97 4.71
C PRO A 317 -10.82 11.21 4.55
N VAL A 318 -9.75 11.81 5.05
CA VAL A 318 -8.43 11.17 5.14
C VAL A 318 -8.20 10.69 6.57
N VAL A 319 -7.89 9.42 6.73
CA VAL A 319 -7.49 8.83 8.01
C VAL A 319 -6.05 8.37 7.92
N MET A 320 -5.21 8.93 8.76
CA MET A 320 -3.79 8.62 8.81
C MET A 320 -3.45 7.86 10.09
N PHE A 321 -2.64 6.80 9.95
CA PHE A 321 -2.02 6.11 11.08
C PHE A 321 -0.52 6.34 11.08
N THR A 322 0.02 6.72 12.24
CA THR A 322 1.46 6.94 12.45
C THR A 322 1.88 6.47 13.85
N GLY A 323 3.16 6.17 14.02
CA GLY A 323 3.75 6.00 15.36
C GLY A 323 4.19 7.35 15.92
N ASP A 324 4.39 7.40 17.23
CA ASP A 324 4.91 8.56 17.95
C ASP A 324 6.27 9.03 17.41
N GLY A 325 7.22 8.12 17.21
CA GLY A 325 8.52 8.44 16.64
C GLY A 325 8.44 8.96 15.21
N GLY A 326 7.60 8.36 14.36
CA GLY A 326 7.35 8.82 12.99
C GLY A 326 6.73 10.21 12.97
N PHE A 327 5.74 10.47 13.81
CA PHE A 327 5.08 11.76 13.93
C PHE A 327 6.05 12.87 14.40
N MET A 328 6.95 12.55 15.35
CA MET A 328 7.98 13.50 15.78
C MET A 328 9.04 13.78 14.72
N MET A 329 9.47 12.77 13.97
CA MET A 329 10.47 12.93 12.91
C MET A 329 9.95 13.59 11.65
N GLY A 330 8.71 13.26 11.28
CA GLY A 330 8.16 13.59 9.98
C GLY A 330 7.42 14.90 9.86
N GLY A 331 7.53 15.76 10.84
CA GLY A 331 6.96 17.09 10.70
C GLY A 331 5.64 17.29 11.43
N ILE A 332 5.65 17.11 12.73
CA ILE A 332 4.58 17.55 13.63
C ILE A 332 4.12 18.99 13.33
N ASN A 333 5.02 19.86 12.85
CA ASN A 333 4.75 21.21 12.38
C ASN A 333 3.80 21.22 11.15
N GLU A 334 3.82 20.20 10.30
CA GLU A 334 2.92 20.13 9.12
C GLU A 334 1.45 19.89 9.53
N PHE A 335 1.19 19.46 10.74
CA PHE A 335 -0.18 19.45 11.26
C PHE A 335 -0.80 20.85 11.26
N ASN A 336 0.00 21.91 11.51
CA ASN A 336 -0.46 23.30 11.35
C ASN A 336 -0.76 23.65 9.88
N THR A 337 -0.05 23.06 8.90
CA THR A 337 -0.38 23.22 7.48
C THR A 337 -1.76 22.64 7.18
N ALA A 338 -2.08 21.45 7.68
CA ALA A 338 -3.41 20.87 7.56
C ALA A 338 -4.49 21.76 8.19
N VAL A 339 -4.23 22.30 9.38
CA VAL A 339 -5.14 23.23 10.08
C VAL A 339 -5.38 24.51 9.27
N ARG A 340 -4.33 25.15 8.79
CA ARG A 340 -4.45 26.39 7.97
C ARG A 340 -5.22 26.18 6.68
N LEU A 341 -5.17 24.98 6.12
CA LEU A 341 -5.90 24.61 4.90
C LEU A 341 -7.31 24.07 5.19
N GLY A 342 -7.67 23.85 6.44
CA GLY A 342 -9.01 23.35 6.84
C GLY A 342 -9.28 21.94 6.29
N LEU A 343 -8.28 21.06 6.28
CA LEU A 343 -8.39 19.73 5.66
C LEU A 343 -9.24 18.77 6.49
N ASN A 344 -9.97 17.90 5.81
CA ASN A 344 -10.71 16.79 6.43
C ASN A 344 -9.73 15.63 6.72
N LEU A 345 -8.99 15.75 7.82
CA LEU A 345 -7.91 14.85 8.20
C LEU A 345 -8.04 14.43 9.66
N THR A 346 -8.06 13.12 9.90
CA THR A 346 -7.94 12.53 11.24
C THR A 346 -6.62 11.75 11.33
N VAL A 347 -5.77 12.13 12.28
CA VAL A 347 -4.49 11.49 12.56
C VAL A 347 -4.62 10.60 13.79
N ILE A 348 -4.29 9.32 13.66
CA ILE A 348 -4.21 8.36 14.75
C ILE A 348 -2.74 8.13 15.08
N VAL A 349 -2.32 8.53 16.27
CA VAL A 349 -0.96 8.34 16.75
C VAL A 349 -0.91 7.13 17.68
N ALA A 350 -0.26 6.07 17.24
CA ALA A 350 0.05 4.90 18.06
C ALA A 350 1.29 5.23 18.92
N ASN A 351 1.06 5.74 20.13
CA ASN A 351 2.11 6.21 21.03
C ASN A 351 2.47 5.13 22.05
N ASP A 352 3.49 4.34 21.76
CA ASP A 352 4.11 3.38 22.68
C ASP A 352 5.35 3.96 23.40
N SER A 353 5.61 5.24 23.24
CA SER A 353 6.77 5.97 23.80
C SER A 353 8.10 5.35 23.42
N ALA A 354 8.18 4.77 22.20
CA ALA A 354 9.39 4.07 21.74
C ALA A 354 9.57 4.12 20.23
N TYR A 355 10.81 3.96 19.77
CA TYR A 355 11.06 3.46 18.44
C TYR A 355 10.78 1.95 18.45
N GLY A 356 9.50 1.60 18.27
CA GLY A 356 8.97 0.27 18.60
C GLY A 356 9.64 -0.89 17.86
N ALA A 357 10.10 -0.69 16.60
CA ALA A 357 10.80 -1.71 15.84
C ALA A 357 12.20 -1.98 16.43
N GLU A 358 12.94 -0.93 16.76
CA GLU A 358 14.25 -0.97 17.41
C GLU A 358 14.14 -1.50 18.83
N HIS A 359 13.12 -1.08 19.56
CA HIS A 359 12.85 -1.54 20.93
C HIS A 359 12.78 -3.07 21.01
N ILE A 360 11.99 -3.70 20.16
CA ILE A 360 11.87 -5.16 20.10
C ILE A 360 13.20 -5.83 19.71
N GLN A 361 13.94 -5.26 18.76
CA GLN A 361 15.24 -5.81 18.37
C GLN A 361 16.25 -5.77 19.52
N PHE A 362 16.24 -4.69 20.33
CA PHE A 362 17.11 -4.57 21.51
C PHE A 362 16.73 -5.62 22.57
N LEU A 363 15.43 -5.79 22.85
CA LEU A 363 14.95 -6.82 23.76
C LEU A 363 15.33 -8.23 23.30
N ASP A 364 15.13 -8.56 22.02
CA ASP A 364 15.44 -9.89 21.47
C ASP A 364 16.94 -10.19 21.53
N ARG A 365 17.78 -9.18 21.37
CA ARG A 365 19.24 -9.28 21.46
C ARG A 365 19.77 -9.13 22.87
N LYS A 366 18.88 -8.94 23.87
CA LYS A 366 19.24 -8.69 25.28
C LYS A 366 20.15 -7.46 25.47
N MET A 367 19.92 -6.43 24.64
CA MET A 367 20.57 -5.13 24.75
C MET A 367 19.73 -4.22 25.64
N ASP A 368 20.36 -3.17 26.19
CA ASP A 368 19.67 -2.15 26.98
C ASP A 368 18.72 -1.34 26.08
N PRO A 369 17.38 -1.38 26.27
CA PRO A 369 16.42 -0.68 25.43
C PRO A 369 16.28 0.81 25.77
N SER A 370 17.02 1.36 26.73
CA SER A 370 16.86 2.76 27.18
C SER A 370 17.06 3.79 26.08
N LEU A 371 17.86 3.48 25.05
CA LEU A 371 18.06 4.35 23.88
C LEU A 371 16.89 4.35 22.90
N THR A 372 15.94 3.45 23.07
CA THR A 372 14.77 3.30 22.18
C THR A 372 13.48 3.79 22.81
N THR A 373 13.51 4.26 24.05
CA THR A 373 12.33 4.77 24.77
C THR A 373 12.45 6.27 25.01
N PHE A 374 11.32 6.96 24.99
CA PHE A 374 11.26 8.42 25.03
C PHE A 374 10.16 8.90 25.97
N ASP A 375 10.37 10.07 26.56
CA ASP A 375 9.37 10.83 27.31
C ASP A 375 8.82 11.94 26.39
N TRP A 376 7.81 11.58 25.59
CA TRP A 376 7.18 12.49 24.63
C TRP A 376 6.21 13.45 25.32
N PRO A 377 6.06 14.69 24.82
CA PRO A 377 4.92 15.52 25.19
C PRO A 377 3.60 14.86 24.74
N SER A 378 2.46 15.30 25.33
CA SER A 378 1.15 14.88 24.80
C SER A 378 0.98 15.40 23.37
N PHE A 379 0.86 14.49 22.43
CA PHE A 379 0.58 14.85 21.03
C PHE A 379 -0.79 15.48 20.86
N ALA A 380 -1.75 15.09 21.68
CA ALA A 380 -3.08 15.68 21.71
C ALA A 380 -3.02 17.17 22.11
N GLU A 381 -2.25 17.52 23.15
CA GLU A 381 -2.05 18.92 23.56
C GLU A 381 -1.31 19.72 22.49
N VAL A 382 -0.30 19.13 21.85
CA VAL A 382 0.40 19.76 20.74
C VAL A 382 -0.53 20.03 19.57
N ALA A 383 -1.37 19.07 19.16
CA ALA A 383 -2.33 19.25 18.09
C ALA A 383 -3.33 20.40 18.39
N THR A 384 -3.80 20.46 19.63
CA THR A 384 -4.66 21.56 20.11
C THR A 384 -3.93 22.90 20.05
N SER A 385 -2.67 22.96 20.49
CA SER A 385 -1.84 24.17 20.44
C SER A 385 -1.57 24.65 19.02
N LEU A 386 -1.56 23.74 18.04
CA LEU A 386 -1.41 24.05 16.62
C LEU A 386 -2.74 24.44 15.95
N GLY A 387 -3.87 24.45 16.69
CA GLY A 387 -5.18 24.90 16.23
C GLY A 387 -6.13 23.81 15.73
N GLY A 388 -5.77 22.54 15.89
CA GLY A 388 -6.64 21.39 15.62
C GLY A 388 -7.40 20.92 16.85
N VAL A 389 -7.98 19.72 16.78
CA VAL A 389 -8.59 19.01 17.91
C VAL A 389 -7.71 17.83 18.29
N GLY A 390 -7.19 17.81 19.52
CA GLY A 390 -6.36 16.72 20.03
C GLY A 390 -7.05 16.01 21.20
N ILE A 391 -7.10 14.67 21.16
CA ILE A 391 -7.68 13.83 22.21
C ILE A 391 -6.71 12.67 22.49
N GLN A 392 -6.30 12.53 23.76
CA GLN A 392 -5.55 11.36 24.23
C GLN A 392 -6.50 10.36 24.85
N VAL A 393 -6.31 9.08 24.57
CA VAL A 393 -7.15 7.99 25.10
C VAL A 393 -6.29 6.85 25.66
N THR A 394 -6.77 6.24 26.75
CA THR A 394 -6.13 5.15 27.47
C THR A 394 -7.04 3.95 27.65
N THR A 395 -8.33 4.09 27.32
CA THR A 395 -9.32 3.01 27.36
C THR A 395 -10.19 2.99 26.08
N ILE A 396 -10.87 1.88 25.86
CA ILE A 396 -11.77 1.73 24.70
C ILE A 396 -12.96 2.69 24.82
N GLU A 397 -13.50 2.86 26.03
CA GLU A 397 -14.64 3.77 26.29
C GLU A 397 -14.26 5.23 26.02
N GLU A 398 -13.02 5.63 26.36
CA GLU A 398 -12.50 6.96 26.01
C GLU A 398 -12.35 7.13 24.50
N LEU A 399 -11.90 6.09 23.79
CA LEU A 399 -11.79 6.10 22.34
C LEU A 399 -13.17 6.25 21.68
N GLU A 400 -14.16 5.46 22.09
CA GLU A 400 -15.52 5.57 21.58
C GLU A 400 -16.12 6.97 21.82
N ALA A 401 -15.95 7.54 23.02
CA ALA A 401 -16.38 8.90 23.34
C ALA A 401 -15.65 9.95 22.48
N ALA A 402 -14.34 9.78 22.25
CA ALA A 402 -13.56 10.66 21.37
C ALA A 402 -14.10 10.65 19.95
N LEU A 403 -14.35 9.47 19.37
CA LEU A 403 -14.87 9.34 18.01
C LEU A 403 -16.24 9.98 17.84
N VAL A 404 -17.14 9.82 18.83
CA VAL A 404 -18.43 10.51 18.85
C VAL A 404 -18.25 12.04 18.89
N SER A 405 -17.28 12.55 19.67
CA SER A 405 -17.02 13.99 19.77
C SER A 405 -16.41 14.60 18.52
N LEU A 406 -15.76 13.79 17.68
CA LEU A 406 -15.16 14.18 16.42
C LEU A 406 -16.15 14.13 15.24
N ASP A 407 -17.33 13.57 15.43
CA ASP A 407 -18.34 13.53 14.37
C ASP A 407 -18.76 14.94 13.95
N GLY A 408 -18.68 15.24 12.65
CA GLY A 408 -18.96 16.55 12.08
C GLY A 408 -17.91 17.64 12.35
N VAL A 409 -16.80 17.35 12.99
CA VAL A 409 -15.68 18.27 13.19
C VAL A 409 -15.00 18.54 11.85
N LYS A 410 -14.82 19.83 11.51
CA LYS A 410 -14.28 20.28 10.20
C LYS A 410 -12.84 20.78 10.26
N VAL A 411 -12.17 20.59 11.38
CA VAL A 411 -10.74 20.91 11.52
C VAL A 411 -9.96 19.64 11.70
N PRO A 412 -8.69 19.60 11.28
CA PRO A 412 -7.85 18.43 11.49
C PRO A 412 -7.84 17.96 12.93
N SER A 413 -8.01 16.68 13.12
CA SER A 413 -8.12 16.06 14.44
C SER A 413 -6.98 15.06 14.65
N LEU A 414 -6.56 14.88 15.91
CA LEU A 414 -5.56 13.91 16.31
C LEU A 414 -6.07 13.11 17.52
N VAL A 415 -6.09 11.78 17.37
CA VAL A 415 -6.37 10.86 18.47
C VAL A 415 -5.05 10.15 18.83
N GLU A 416 -4.59 10.39 20.05
CA GLU A 416 -3.39 9.76 20.61
C GLU A 416 -3.79 8.53 21.41
N LEU A 417 -3.41 7.34 20.90
CA LEU A 417 -3.59 6.07 21.59
C LEU A 417 -2.36 5.83 22.50
N LYS A 418 -2.53 5.86 23.81
CA LYS A 418 -1.43 5.50 24.75
C LYS A 418 -1.28 4.00 24.81
N LEU A 419 -0.15 3.49 24.35
CA LEU A 419 0.14 2.07 24.22
C LEU A 419 1.25 1.64 25.20
N ASP A 420 1.25 0.35 25.56
CA ASP A 420 2.37 -0.29 26.21
C ASP A 420 3.36 -0.79 25.16
N PRO A 421 4.64 -0.36 25.18
CA PRO A 421 5.65 -0.81 24.21
C PRO A 421 5.87 -2.32 24.22
N ASN A 422 5.47 -3.02 25.30
CA ASN A 422 5.60 -4.48 25.40
C ASN A 422 4.36 -5.22 24.85
N ASP A 423 3.24 -4.55 24.67
CA ASP A 423 1.95 -5.16 24.24
C ASP A 423 1.63 -4.90 22.74
N VAL A 424 2.26 -3.95 22.09
CA VAL A 424 2.07 -3.74 20.65
C VAL A 424 2.55 -4.98 19.87
N PRO A 425 1.72 -5.58 18.99
CA PRO A 425 2.09 -6.78 18.25
C PRO A 425 3.41 -6.61 17.47
N ARG A 426 4.14 -7.70 17.33
CA ARG A 426 5.38 -7.72 16.53
C ARG A 426 5.04 -7.56 15.05
N MET A 427 5.91 -6.87 14.33
CA MET A 427 5.79 -6.77 12.86
C MET A 427 5.81 -8.17 12.24
N ARG A 428 4.89 -8.40 11.30
CA ARG A 428 4.78 -9.65 10.52
C ARG A 428 5.52 -9.54 9.19
N ILE A 429 6.78 -9.08 9.20
CA ILE A 429 7.59 -8.85 7.99
C ILE A 429 8.95 -9.53 8.09
#